data_8b75a1d9395db5a41c6ad5751da57698
#
_entry.id   8b75a1d9395db5a41c6ad5751da57698
#
_cell.length_a   1.000
_cell.length_b   1.000
_cell.length_c   1.000
_cell.angle_alpha   90.00
_cell.angle_beta   90.00
_cell.angle_gamma   90.00
#
_symmetry.space_group_name_H-M   'P 1'
#
loop_
_entity.id
_entity.type
_entity.pdbx_description
1 polymer ?
#
loop_
_entity_poly.entity_id
_entity_poly.type
_entity_poly.pdbx_seq_one_letter_code
_entity_poly.pdbx_strand_id
1 'polypeptide(L)'
;MRRKTIAILLCFAVIAGLIPNKEVMNVTAKEKKVYSKSVVKANNYSDYEEIKTPEDMDKLNYVVDGKYCLSADIDMSEYEGTYKPAEGFRGVLDGRGHTIKNLHSVVFDSIVGSATVRDLKIKNSNIGSDDYGKGFLINTIDFAYDGLKGKILIENVDVEGKADVSKYQKGESGSFAGICSYVNIHKETQSVKINNCSVNIKMSTDTGNYAIYYGGIIGGTTRNSKSTLEISNCVSLGSIKSSDTDSMVGGIAGEADYVNTTNCYADMEL
;
A
#
# COMPACT_ATOMS: atom_id res chain seq x y z
N MET A 1 5.38 23.48 -16.32
CA MET A 1 5.09 22.14 -16.88
C MET A 1 6.32 21.33 -17.32
N ARG A 2 7.52 21.93 -17.47
CA ARG A 2 8.73 21.23 -17.98
C ARG A 2 9.55 20.46 -16.91
N ARG A 3 9.35 20.71 -15.63
CA ARG A 3 10.16 20.09 -14.56
C ARG A 3 9.67 18.68 -14.12
N LYS A 4 8.40 18.39 -14.30
CA LYS A 4 7.81 17.10 -13.86
C LYS A 4 8.22 15.91 -14.74
N THR A 5 8.52 16.15 -16.01
CA THR A 5 8.91 15.10 -16.96
C THR A 5 10.33 14.59 -16.77
N ILE A 6 11.23 15.46 -16.26
CA ILE A 6 12.66 15.15 -16.10
C ILE A 6 12.91 14.19 -14.92
N ALA A 7 12.13 14.32 -13.85
CA ALA A 7 12.32 13.50 -12.66
C ALA A 7 11.94 12.01 -12.88
N ILE A 8 10.89 11.75 -13.67
CA ILE A 8 10.46 10.39 -14.00
C ILE A 8 11.53 9.64 -14.81
N LEU A 9 12.29 10.37 -15.61
CA LEU A 9 13.30 9.78 -16.46
C LEU A 9 14.58 9.38 -15.73
N LEU A 10 14.96 10.15 -14.69
CA LEU A 10 16.15 9.82 -13.89
C LEU A 10 16.01 8.48 -13.16
N CYS A 11 14.82 8.13 -12.69
CA CYS A 11 14.58 6.85 -12.04
C CYS A 11 14.76 5.65 -12.99
N PHE A 12 14.36 5.81 -14.25
CA PHE A 12 14.50 4.71 -15.23
C PHE A 12 15.93 4.54 -15.74
N ALA A 13 16.70 5.63 -15.86
CA ALA A 13 18.08 5.58 -16.30
C ALA A 13 19.00 4.84 -15.30
N VAL A 14 18.72 4.94 -14.00
CA VAL A 14 19.50 4.26 -12.95
C VAL A 14 19.29 2.74 -12.98
N ILE A 15 18.08 2.28 -13.30
CA ILE A 15 17.76 0.84 -13.41
C ILE A 15 18.46 0.19 -14.61
N ALA A 16 18.67 0.96 -15.69
CA ALA A 16 19.27 0.45 -16.91
C ALA A 16 20.80 0.64 -17.00
N GLY A 17 21.42 1.33 -16.04
CA GLY A 17 22.85 1.63 -16.10
C GLY A 17 23.28 2.53 -17.26
N LEU A 18 22.34 3.23 -17.91
CA LEU A 18 22.57 4.06 -19.06
C LEU A 18 22.22 5.52 -18.72
N ILE A 19 23.21 6.39 -18.81
CA ILE A 19 23.00 7.83 -18.79
C ILE A 19 22.97 8.29 -20.25
N PRO A 20 21.83 8.63 -20.83
CA PRO A 20 21.81 9.11 -22.20
C PRO A 20 22.07 10.59 -22.28
N ASN A 21 22.89 10.97 -23.25
CA ASN A 21 23.07 12.34 -23.67
C ASN A 21 21.76 12.90 -24.24
N LYS A 22 21.38 14.02 -23.70
CA LYS A 22 20.56 15.13 -24.20
C LYS A 22 19.37 15.00 -25.16
N GLU A 23 18.95 13.85 -25.59
CA GLU A 23 17.70 13.72 -26.36
C GLU A 23 16.67 12.89 -25.61
N VAL A 24 15.84 13.59 -24.89
CA VAL A 24 14.81 13.01 -24.27
C VAL A 24 13.66 13.68 -24.26
N MET A 25 12.78 13.16 -24.69
CA MET A 25 12.01 12.73 -24.38
C MET A 25 10.79 12.59 -24.07
N ASN A 26 9.70 12.41 -24.47
CA ASN A 26 8.30 12.21 -24.16
C ASN A 26 8.01 10.72 -23.88
N VAL A 27 8.21 10.30 -22.66
CA VAL A 27 7.69 9.01 -22.21
C VAL A 27 6.18 9.14 -22.04
N THR A 28 5.44 8.60 -22.95
CA THR A 28 3.98 8.64 -22.93
C THR A 28 3.41 7.54 -22.02
N ALA A 29 2.18 7.73 -21.55
CA ALA A 29 1.46 6.73 -20.72
C ALA A 29 1.39 5.33 -21.33
N LYS A 30 1.70 5.19 -22.61
CA LYS A 30 1.75 3.92 -23.34
C LYS A 30 2.98 3.08 -22.98
N GLU A 31 4.09 3.72 -22.59
CA GLU A 31 5.33 3.03 -22.21
C GLU A 31 5.29 2.50 -20.77
N LYS A 32 4.47 3.10 -19.89
CA LYS A 32 4.16 2.52 -18.56
C LYS A 32 3.61 1.08 -18.66
N LYS A 33 2.93 0.75 -19.74
CA LYS A 33 2.34 -0.59 -19.96
C LYS A 33 3.35 -1.69 -20.30
N VAL A 34 4.54 -1.34 -20.73
CA VAL A 34 5.54 -2.32 -21.17
C VAL A 34 6.32 -2.91 -20.00
N TYR A 35 6.49 -2.16 -18.91
CA TYR A 35 7.22 -2.63 -17.73
C TYR A 35 6.36 -3.43 -16.73
N SER A 36 5.05 -3.39 -16.85
CA SER A 36 4.15 -4.19 -16.00
C SER A 36 3.90 -5.61 -16.52
N LYS A 37 4.46 -5.99 -17.66
CA LYS A 37 4.55 -7.39 -18.07
C LYS A 37 5.81 -8.03 -17.52
N SER A 38 5.94 -8.10 -16.20
CA SER A 38 6.73 -9.15 -15.61
C SER A 38 6.18 -10.48 -16.14
N VAL A 39 7.06 -11.33 -16.63
CA VAL A 39 6.72 -12.69 -17.05
C VAL A 39 5.98 -13.35 -15.89
N VAL A 40 4.66 -13.40 -15.98
CA VAL A 40 3.84 -14.17 -15.05
C VAL A 40 4.30 -15.60 -15.25
N LYS A 41 5.18 -16.09 -14.39
CA LYS A 41 5.38 -17.54 -14.25
C LYS A 41 3.99 -18.11 -14.07
N ALA A 42 3.63 -19.08 -14.88
CA ALA A 42 2.36 -19.76 -14.74
C ALA A 42 2.29 -20.35 -13.32
N ASN A 43 1.70 -19.60 -12.40
CA ASN A 43 1.49 -20.07 -11.04
C ASN A 43 0.45 -21.17 -11.11
N ASN A 44 0.70 -22.26 -10.42
CA ASN A 44 -0.33 -23.27 -10.24
C ASN A 44 -1.30 -22.76 -9.16
N TYR A 45 -2.53 -22.43 -9.56
CA TYR A 45 -3.57 -21.93 -8.67
C TYR A 45 -4.53 -23.03 -8.19
N SER A 46 -4.18 -24.31 -8.37
CA SER A 46 -5.06 -25.42 -7.97
C SER A 46 -5.35 -25.50 -6.47
N ASP A 47 -4.52 -24.87 -5.66
CA ASP A 47 -4.64 -24.81 -4.19
C ASP A 47 -5.05 -23.39 -3.70
N TYR A 48 -5.52 -22.53 -4.61
CA TYR A 48 -6.05 -21.21 -4.26
C TYR A 48 -7.57 -21.21 -4.27
N GLU A 49 -8.13 -20.56 -3.27
CA GLU A 49 -9.55 -20.25 -3.26
C GLU A 49 -9.81 -18.99 -4.09
N GLU A 50 -10.78 -19.07 -4.99
CA GLU A 50 -11.10 -17.97 -5.88
C GLU A 50 -12.04 -16.96 -5.23
N ILE A 51 -11.73 -15.67 -5.43
CA ILE A 51 -12.57 -14.51 -5.10
C ILE A 51 -13.10 -13.95 -6.43
N LYS A 52 -14.43 -13.99 -6.59
CA LYS A 52 -15.12 -13.60 -7.84
C LYS A 52 -16.16 -12.51 -7.64
N THR A 53 -16.69 -12.38 -6.43
CA THR A 53 -17.75 -11.42 -6.07
C THR A 53 -17.32 -10.58 -4.89
N PRO A 54 -17.99 -9.46 -4.62
CA PRO A 54 -17.73 -8.66 -3.42
C PRO A 54 -17.85 -9.47 -2.13
N GLU A 55 -18.84 -10.36 -2.01
CA GLU A 55 -19.07 -11.18 -0.81
C GLU A 55 -17.95 -12.21 -0.61
N ASP A 56 -17.32 -12.66 -1.69
CA ASP A 56 -16.16 -13.55 -1.60
C ASP A 56 -14.99 -12.94 -0.84
N MET A 57 -14.93 -11.60 -0.71
CA MET A 57 -13.91 -10.91 0.09
C MET A 57 -13.96 -11.31 1.57
N ASP A 58 -15.11 -11.72 2.08
CA ASP A 58 -15.27 -12.18 3.46
C ASP A 58 -14.46 -13.46 3.76
N LYS A 59 -14.13 -14.24 2.73
CA LYS A 59 -13.31 -15.45 2.85
C LYS A 59 -11.94 -15.15 3.48
N LEU A 60 -11.41 -13.96 3.26
CA LEU A 60 -10.14 -13.52 3.86
C LEU A 60 -10.17 -13.53 5.40
N ASN A 61 -11.38 -13.47 6.01
CA ASN A 61 -11.59 -13.54 7.44
C ASN A 61 -11.79 -14.97 7.96
N TYR A 62 -12.19 -15.92 7.10
CA TYR A 62 -12.52 -17.26 7.55
C TYR A 62 -11.30 -18.16 7.70
N VAL A 63 -10.35 -18.06 6.77
CA VAL A 63 -9.11 -18.84 6.81
C VAL A 63 -7.94 -17.89 6.59
N VAL A 64 -7.49 -17.28 7.68
CA VAL A 64 -6.49 -16.20 7.64
C VAL A 64 -5.11 -16.60 7.12
N ASP A 65 -4.80 -17.90 7.03
CA ASP A 65 -3.57 -18.47 6.45
C ASP A 65 -3.83 -19.15 5.10
N GLY A 66 -5.00 -18.93 4.52
CA GLY A 66 -5.39 -19.45 3.21
C GLY A 66 -4.62 -18.81 2.05
N LYS A 67 -4.76 -19.45 0.90
CA LYS A 67 -4.29 -18.90 -0.37
C LYS A 67 -5.50 -18.50 -1.22
N TYR A 68 -5.55 -17.26 -1.58
CA TYR A 68 -6.65 -16.65 -2.33
C TYR A 68 -6.13 -16.03 -3.62
N CYS A 69 -6.94 -16.09 -4.66
CA CYS A 69 -6.68 -15.32 -5.88
C CYS A 69 -7.96 -14.67 -6.41
N LEU A 70 -7.80 -13.46 -6.96
CA LEU A 70 -8.88 -12.87 -7.72
C LEU A 70 -9.01 -13.57 -9.07
N SER A 71 -10.23 -13.88 -9.46
CA SER A 71 -10.54 -14.43 -10.80
C SER A 71 -11.45 -13.51 -11.62
N ALA A 72 -11.83 -12.37 -11.04
CA ALA A 72 -12.57 -11.28 -11.67
C ALA A 72 -12.18 -9.95 -11.02
N ASP A 73 -12.53 -8.84 -11.66
CA ASP A 73 -12.54 -7.54 -11.01
C ASP A 73 -13.69 -7.49 -10.01
N ILE A 74 -13.44 -6.96 -8.82
CA ILE A 74 -14.40 -6.89 -7.71
C ILE A 74 -14.88 -5.44 -7.56
N ASP A 75 -16.18 -5.22 -7.63
CA ASP A 75 -16.80 -3.92 -7.39
C ASP A 75 -17.45 -3.87 -6.01
N MET A 76 -16.78 -3.27 -5.04
CA MET A 76 -17.27 -3.20 -3.67
C MET A 76 -18.49 -2.30 -3.48
N SER A 77 -18.89 -1.52 -4.50
CA SER A 77 -20.19 -0.81 -4.46
C SER A 77 -21.40 -1.75 -4.57
N GLU A 78 -21.17 -2.97 -5.00
CA GLU A 78 -22.19 -4.03 -5.09
C GLU A 78 -22.26 -4.90 -3.82
N TYR A 79 -21.36 -4.68 -2.85
CA TYR A 79 -21.34 -5.43 -1.58
C TYR A 79 -22.55 -5.06 -0.73
N GLU A 80 -23.32 -6.06 -0.30
CA GLU A 80 -24.49 -5.84 0.55
C GLU A 80 -24.08 -5.74 2.03
N GLY A 81 -24.24 -4.55 2.60
CA GLY A 81 -23.93 -4.29 4.01
C GLY A 81 -22.61 -3.55 4.23
N THR A 82 -21.98 -3.79 5.37
CA THR A 82 -20.70 -3.17 5.74
C THR A 82 -19.58 -4.20 5.65
N TYR A 83 -18.67 -4.02 4.69
CA TYR A 83 -17.48 -4.86 4.57
C TYR A 83 -16.60 -4.73 5.81
N LYS A 84 -16.21 -5.87 6.36
CA LYS A 84 -15.26 -5.95 7.46
C LYS A 84 -13.88 -6.32 6.92
N PRO A 85 -12.87 -5.45 7.08
CA PRO A 85 -11.50 -5.75 6.67
C PRO A 85 -10.97 -7.03 7.32
N ALA A 86 -10.13 -7.75 6.60
CA ALA A 86 -9.56 -8.99 7.11
C ALA A 86 -8.60 -8.73 8.28
N GLU A 87 -8.82 -9.44 9.39
CA GLU A 87 -8.03 -9.30 10.62
C GLU A 87 -7.09 -10.50 10.80
N GLY A 88 -5.84 -10.21 11.15
CA GLY A 88 -4.83 -11.23 11.43
C GLY A 88 -4.42 -12.07 10.21
N PHE A 89 -4.55 -11.52 9.01
CA PHE A 89 -4.22 -12.23 7.78
C PHE A 89 -2.73 -12.61 7.73
N ARG A 90 -2.44 -13.86 7.39
CA ARG A 90 -1.08 -14.43 7.26
C ARG A 90 -0.95 -15.41 6.11
N GLY A 91 -1.79 -15.25 5.11
CA GLY A 91 -1.89 -16.10 3.93
C GLY A 91 -1.32 -15.45 2.67
N VAL A 92 -1.88 -15.83 1.55
CA VAL A 92 -1.56 -15.26 0.24
C VAL A 92 -2.81 -14.68 -0.40
N LEU A 93 -2.73 -13.42 -0.84
CA LEU A 93 -3.70 -12.84 -1.78
C LEU A 93 -2.97 -12.50 -3.08
N ASP A 94 -3.30 -13.18 -4.14
CA ASP A 94 -2.83 -12.91 -5.49
C ASP A 94 -3.95 -12.28 -6.32
N GLY A 95 -3.80 -11.00 -6.63
CA GLY A 95 -4.78 -10.27 -7.43
C GLY A 95 -4.82 -10.70 -8.89
N ARG A 96 -3.81 -11.43 -9.40
CA ARG A 96 -3.69 -11.85 -10.82
C ARG A 96 -3.84 -10.69 -11.82
N GLY A 97 -3.58 -9.47 -11.37
CA GLY A 97 -3.73 -8.24 -12.14
C GLY A 97 -5.17 -7.69 -12.16
N HIS A 98 -6.10 -8.32 -11.46
CA HIS A 98 -7.46 -7.82 -11.29
C HIS A 98 -7.52 -6.63 -10.34
N THR A 99 -8.68 -5.98 -10.34
CA THR A 99 -8.95 -4.75 -9.61
C THR A 99 -10.00 -4.98 -8.54
N ILE A 100 -9.76 -4.45 -7.34
CA ILE A 100 -10.80 -4.17 -6.34
C ILE A 100 -11.08 -2.68 -6.43
N LYS A 101 -12.34 -2.30 -6.67
CA LYS A 101 -12.72 -0.90 -6.81
C LYS A 101 -13.86 -0.52 -5.87
N ASN A 102 -14.00 0.80 -5.67
CA ASN A 102 -15.06 1.40 -4.85
C ASN A 102 -15.03 0.93 -3.38
N LEU A 103 -13.85 0.64 -2.85
CA LEU A 103 -13.69 0.35 -1.43
C LEU A 103 -14.00 1.60 -0.58
N HIS A 104 -14.70 1.40 0.53
CA HIS A 104 -14.93 2.41 1.56
C HIS A 104 -14.12 2.13 2.84
N SER A 105 -13.33 1.07 2.85
CA SER A 105 -12.46 0.64 3.94
C SER A 105 -11.16 0.04 3.39
N VAL A 106 -10.24 -0.36 4.26
CA VAL A 106 -9.03 -1.12 3.87
C VAL A 106 -9.39 -2.56 3.46
N VAL A 107 -8.50 -3.23 2.76
CA VAL A 107 -8.64 -4.67 2.50
C VAL A 107 -8.32 -5.48 3.75
N PHE A 108 -7.24 -5.12 4.43
CA PHE A 108 -6.76 -5.80 5.64
C PHE A 108 -6.72 -4.84 6.82
N ASP A 109 -7.44 -5.15 7.91
CA ASP A 109 -7.24 -4.46 9.17
C ASP A 109 -5.87 -4.79 9.75
N SER A 110 -5.51 -6.07 9.74
CA SER A 110 -4.16 -6.45 10.14
C SER A 110 -3.58 -7.61 9.35
N ILE A 111 -2.27 -7.54 9.11
CA ILE A 111 -1.46 -8.63 8.57
C ILE A 111 -0.44 -9.02 9.64
N VAL A 112 -0.31 -10.32 9.91
CA VAL A 112 0.57 -10.86 10.94
C VAL A 112 1.40 -12.03 10.40
N GLY A 113 2.56 -12.30 11.02
CA GLY A 113 3.38 -13.47 10.70
C GLY A 113 3.96 -13.47 9.28
N SER A 114 3.57 -14.43 8.45
CA SER A 114 4.04 -14.51 7.05
C SER A 114 2.86 -14.32 6.11
N ALA A 115 2.94 -13.33 5.24
CA ALA A 115 1.90 -13.06 4.26
C ALA A 115 2.48 -12.60 2.93
N THR A 116 1.72 -12.81 1.85
CA THR A 116 2.01 -12.25 0.53
C THR A 116 0.76 -11.61 -0.05
N VAL A 117 0.88 -10.35 -0.46
CA VAL A 117 -0.14 -9.65 -1.25
C VAL A 117 0.53 -9.17 -2.53
N ARG A 118 0.00 -9.59 -3.68
CA ARG A 118 0.66 -9.28 -4.94
C ARG A 118 -0.29 -9.13 -6.12
N ASP A 119 0.24 -8.51 -7.18
CA ASP A 119 -0.39 -8.42 -8.50
C ASP A 119 -1.83 -7.87 -8.43
N LEU A 120 -2.07 -6.87 -7.57
CA LEU A 120 -3.38 -6.33 -7.21
C LEU A 120 -3.50 -4.86 -7.59
N LYS A 121 -4.69 -4.47 -8.02
CA LYS A 121 -5.06 -3.05 -8.20
C LYS A 121 -6.20 -2.68 -7.27
N ILE A 122 -6.07 -1.53 -6.62
CA ILE A 122 -7.13 -0.88 -5.85
C ILE A 122 -7.45 0.43 -6.54
N LYS A 123 -8.71 0.61 -6.94
CA LYS A 123 -9.12 1.75 -7.76
C LYS A 123 -10.36 2.41 -7.22
N ASN A 124 -10.44 3.74 -7.46
CA ASN A 124 -11.63 4.54 -7.12
C ASN A 124 -12.10 4.36 -5.68
N SER A 125 -11.18 4.08 -4.75
CA SER A 125 -11.52 3.90 -3.35
C SER A 125 -11.71 5.23 -2.67
N ASN A 126 -12.68 5.30 -1.78
CA ASN A 126 -13.02 6.49 -1.01
C ASN A 126 -13.10 6.12 0.48
N ILE A 127 -11.95 6.21 1.13
CA ILE A 127 -11.83 5.81 2.54
C ILE A 127 -12.29 6.97 3.42
N GLY A 128 -13.31 6.70 4.22
CA GLY A 128 -13.79 7.62 5.26
C GLY A 128 -13.05 7.39 6.58
N SER A 129 -13.25 8.30 7.51
CA SER A 129 -12.63 8.24 8.84
C SER A 129 -13.41 7.38 9.84
N ASP A 130 -14.56 6.85 9.44
CA ASP A 130 -15.57 6.48 10.43
C ASP A 130 -15.35 5.11 11.08
N ASP A 131 -14.55 4.16 10.50
CA ASP A 131 -14.48 2.85 11.12
C ASP A 131 -13.10 2.17 11.15
N TYR A 132 -12.50 1.80 10.06
CA TYR A 132 -11.27 0.99 10.07
C TYR A 132 -10.23 1.47 9.06
N GLY A 133 -10.46 2.62 8.46
CA GLY A 133 -9.71 3.05 7.29
C GLY A 133 -8.59 4.03 7.60
N LYS A 134 -7.46 3.56 8.06
CA LYS A 134 -6.24 4.39 8.13
C LYS A 134 -5.36 4.27 6.88
N GLY A 135 -5.80 3.53 5.86
CA GLY A 135 -5.09 3.34 4.61
C GLY A 135 -5.99 2.73 3.54
N PHE A 136 -5.41 2.30 2.42
CA PHE A 136 -6.18 1.73 1.32
C PHE A 136 -6.03 0.21 1.21
N LEU A 137 -4.87 -0.33 1.51
CA LEU A 137 -4.64 -1.76 1.44
C LEU A 137 -4.58 -2.38 2.84
N ILE A 138 -3.70 -1.88 3.72
CA ILE A 138 -3.45 -2.47 5.03
C ILE A 138 -3.49 -1.36 6.08
N ASN A 139 -4.26 -1.58 7.16
CA ASN A 139 -4.21 -0.71 8.30
C ASN A 139 -2.93 -0.96 9.13
N THR A 140 -2.70 -2.20 9.57
CA THR A 140 -1.54 -2.50 10.40
C THR A 140 -0.82 -3.77 9.96
N ILE A 141 0.50 -3.73 9.87
CA ILE A 141 1.36 -4.90 9.89
C ILE A 141 1.87 -5.05 11.31
N ASP A 142 1.53 -6.16 11.98
CA ASP A 142 1.86 -6.33 13.39
C ASP A 142 2.48 -7.70 13.69
N PHE A 143 3.69 -7.66 14.22
CA PHE A 143 4.39 -8.83 14.74
C PHE A 143 4.46 -8.84 16.27
N ALA A 144 3.60 -8.07 16.96
CA ALA A 144 3.65 -7.85 18.40
C ALA A 144 3.46 -9.12 19.24
N TYR A 145 2.84 -10.16 18.68
CA TYR A 145 2.70 -11.42 19.38
C TYR A 145 4.03 -12.13 19.52
N ASP A 146 4.44 -12.38 20.73
CA ASP A 146 5.68 -13.05 21.06
C ASP A 146 5.81 -14.39 20.34
N GLY A 147 6.88 -14.52 19.57
CA GLY A 147 7.22 -15.75 18.86
C GLY A 147 6.87 -15.80 17.38
N LEU A 148 6.06 -14.87 16.86
CA LEU A 148 5.80 -14.82 15.43
C LEU A 148 7.08 -14.46 14.69
N LYS A 149 7.56 -15.40 13.90
CA LYS A 149 8.59 -15.19 12.88
C LYS A 149 7.88 -15.04 11.56
N GLY A 150 8.41 -14.25 10.65
CA GLY A 150 7.78 -14.24 9.34
C GLY A 150 8.33 -13.17 8.41
N LYS A 151 7.89 -13.34 7.18
CA LYS A 151 8.23 -12.43 6.08
C LYS A 151 6.92 -11.99 5.42
N ILE A 152 6.72 -10.70 5.37
CA ILE A 152 5.61 -10.12 4.63
C ILE A 152 6.15 -9.54 3.34
N LEU A 153 5.53 -9.94 2.23
CA LEU A 153 5.83 -9.44 0.90
C LEU A 153 4.59 -8.76 0.33
N ILE A 154 4.75 -7.51 -0.07
CA ILE A 154 3.76 -6.75 -0.83
C ILE A 154 4.44 -6.34 -2.13
N GLU A 155 3.96 -6.84 -3.26
CA GLU A 155 4.59 -6.54 -4.54
C GLU A 155 3.58 -6.37 -5.69
N ASN A 156 3.95 -5.52 -6.65
CA ASN A 156 3.14 -5.24 -7.83
C ASN A 156 1.72 -4.78 -7.44
N VAL A 157 1.59 -3.89 -6.47
CA VAL A 157 0.30 -3.37 -6.03
C VAL A 157 0.16 -1.91 -6.47
N ASP A 158 -0.94 -1.63 -7.17
CA ASP A 158 -1.31 -0.28 -7.60
C ASP A 158 -2.49 0.21 -6.77
N VAL A 159 -2.35 1.37 -6.12
CA VAL A 159 -3.38 1.98 -5.30
C VAL A 159 -3.76 3.36 -5.84
N GLU A 160 -5.05 3.59 -6.05
CA GLU A 160 -5.60 4.87 -6.43
C GLU A 160 -6.88 5.16 -5.64
N GLY A 161 -6.95 6.33 -5.02
CA GLY A 161 -8.13 6.68 -4.26
C GLY A 161 -8.06 8.02 -3.55
N LYS A 162 -9.06 8.26 -2.71
CA LYS A 162 -9.18 9.42 -1.85
C LYS A 162 -9.42 8.98 -0.41
N ALA A 163 -8.91 9.74 0.53
CA ALA A 163 -9.24 9.58 1.94
C ALA A 163 -9.54 10.94 2.56
N ASP A 164 -10.70 11.05 3.19
CA ASP A 164 -11.06 12.17 4.02
C ASP A 164 -10.99 11.74 5.49
N VAL A 165 -9.91 12.12 6.15
CA VAL A 165 -9.65 11.77 7.55
C VAL A 165 -9.98 12.90 8.52
N SER A 166 -10.71 13.91 8.06
CA SER A 166 -11.12 15.07 8.89
C SER A 166 -12.03 14.71 10.06
N LYS A 167 -12.71 13.58 9.97
CA LYS A 167 -13.58 13.07 11.05
C LYS A 167 -12.89 12.13 12.02
N TYR A 168 -11.60 11.84 11.81
CA TYR A 168 -10.85 11.01 12.75
C TYR A 168 -10.91 11.61 14.18
N GLN A 169 -11.06 10.74 15.18
CA GLN A 169 -11.38 11.21 16.54
C GLN A 169 -10.31 12.16 17.05
N LYS A 170 -10.77 13.32 17.48
CA LYS A 170 -9.91 14.40 17.98
C LYS A 170 -9.16 13.95 19.23
N GLY A 171 -7.84 14.09 19.21
CA GLY A 171 -6.96 13.74 20.34
C GLY A 171 -6.33 12.35 20.27
N GLU A 172 -6.58 11.57 19.20
CA GLU A 172 -5.91 10.30 18.98
C GLU A 172 -4.72 10.45 18.02
N SER A 173 -3.66 9.68 18.26
CA SER A 173 -2.55 9.52 17.31
C SER A 173 -2.94 8.50 16.24
N GLY A 174 -2.45 8.67 15.05
CA GLY A 174 -2.73 7.75 13.96
C GLY A 174 -1.69 7.76 12.85
N SER A 175 -1.85 6.84 11.92
CA SER A 175 -1.04 6.79 10.71
C SER A 175 -1.93 6.49 9.52
N PHE A 176 -1.62 7.12 8.38
CA PHE A 176 -2.39 6.96 7.14
C PHE A 176 -1.44 6.82 5.95
N ALA A 177 -1.74 5.90 5.05
CA ALA A 177 -0.93 5.70 3.85
C ALA A 177 -1.66 4.95 2.74
N GLY A 178 -1.04 4.93 1.56
CA GLY A 178 -1.57 4.18 0.42
C GLY A 178 -1.45 2.67 0.59
N ILE A 179 -0.31 2.16 1.02
CA ILE A 179 -0.08 0.71 1.16
C ILE A 179 -0.32 0.25 2.59
N CYS A 180 0.40 0.79 3.56
CA CYS A 180 0.27 0.36 4.95
C CYS A 180 0.35 1.53 5.91
N SER A 181 -0.67 1.69 6.76
CA SER A 181 -0.69 2.81 7.69
C SER A 181 0.36 2.68 8.78
N TYR A 182 0.50 1.51 9.39
CA TYR A 182 1.48 1.32 10.45
C TYR A 182 2.18 -0.03 10.36
N VAL A 183 3.51 -0.01 10.54
CA VAL A 183 4.34 -1.21 10.51
C VAL A 183 5.03 -1.40 11.85
N ASN A 184 4.65 -2.46 12.56
CA ASN A 184 5.15 -2.80 13.88
C ASN A 184 6.03 -4.05 13.82
N ILE A 185 7.35 -3.87 13.81
CA ILE A 185 8.34 -4.95 13.70
C ILE A 185 9.26 -4.89 14.92
N HIS A 186 9.41 -5.99 15.64
CA HIS A 186 10.15 -6.03 16.91
C HIS A 186 11.42 -6.87 16.89
N LYS A 187 11.56 -7.81 15.97
CA LYS A 187 12.64 -8.80 15.99
C LYS A 187 13.36 -8.92 14.64
N GLU A 188 14.64 -9.20 14.68
CA GLU A 188 15.49 -9.42 13.49
C GLU A 188 14.99 -10.59 12.59
N THR A 189 14.21 -11.49 13.15
CA THR A 189 13.62 -12.62 12.40
C THR A 189 12.35 -12.25 11.63
N GLN A 190 11.93 -10.99 11.74
CA GLN A 190 10.75 -10.43 11.08
C GLN A 190 11.20 -9.48 9.99
N SER A 191 10.56 -9.53 8.84
CA SER A 191 10.84 -8.60 7.76
C SER A 191 9.59 -8.26 6.96
N VAL A 192 9.55 -7.02 6.50
CA VAL A 192 8.53 -6.51 5.58
C VAL A 192 9.24 -6.00 4.33
N LYS A 193 8.78 -6.45 3.19
CA LYS A 193 9.24 -5.96 1.89
C LYS A 193 8.06 -5.45 1.09
N ILE A 194 8.15 -4.18 0.67
CA ILE A 194 7.22 -3.52 -0.25
C ILE A 194 7.99 -3.24 -1.53
N ASN A 195 7.59 -3.85 -2.63
CA ASN A 195 8.36 -3.79 -3.87
C ASN A 195 7.48 -3.55 -5.09
N ASN A 196 7.94 -2.72 -5.99
CA ASN A 196 7.28 -2.44 -7.27
C ASN A 196 5.80 -2.03 -7.11
N CYS A 197 5.52 -1.16 -6.12
CA CYS A 197 4.19 -0.67 -5.85
C CYS A 197 4.02 0.77 -6.34
N SER A 198 2.82 1.12 -6.78
CA SER A 198 2.48 2.49 -7.11
C SER A 198 1.27 2.98 -6.32
N VAL A 199 1.34 4.23 -5.87
CA VAL A 199 0.29 4.88 -5.11
C VAL A 199 -0.02 6.22 -5.77
N ASN A 200 -1.30 6.50 -5.98
CA ASN A 200 -1.81 7.78 -6.44
C ASN A 200 -3.03 8.15 -5.61
N ILE A 201 -2.79 8.79 -4.48
CA ILE A 201 -3.84 9.07 -3.49
C ILE A 201 -3.98 10.57 -3.26
N LYS A 202 -5.19 10.95 -2.83
CA LYS A 202 -5.47 12.28 -2.31
C LYS A 202 -6.00 12.14 -0.90
N MET A 203 -5.24 12.61 0.05
CA MET A 203 -5.66 12.66 1.46
C MET A 203 -5.86 14.09 1.89
N SER A 204 -6.94 14.34 2.61
CA SER A 204 -7.22 15.61 3.27
C SER A 204 -7.50 15.36 4.74
N THR A 205 -6.93 16.22 5.58
CA THR A 205 -7.07 16.13 7.02
C THR A 205 -7.13 17.52 7.64
N ASP A 206 -8.01 17.67 8.58
CA ASP A 206 -8.19 18.84 9.44
C ASP A 206 -8.74 18.35 10.78
N THR A 207 -7.97 17.50 11.43
CA THR A 207 -8.46 16.82 12.63
C THR A 207 -8.18 17.60 13.91
N GLY A 208 -7.21 18.52 13.89
CA GLY A 208 -6.68 19.17 15.07
C GLY A 208 -6.10 18.15 16.07
N ASN A 209 -5.61 17.02 15.54
CA ASN A 209 -5.07 15.90 16.31
C ASN A 209 -3.58 16.01 16.52
N TYR A 210 -3.08 15.30 17.52
CA TYR A 210 -1.67 15.20 17.84
C TYR A 210 -1.01 14.05 17.07
N ALA A 211 0.22 14.28 16.60
CA ALA A 211 1.13 13.24 16.12
C ALA A 211 0.50 12.24 15.12
N ILE A 212 0.02 12.76 13.99
CA ILE A 212 -0.45 11.90 12.90
C ILE A 212 0.64 11.79 11.83
N TYR A 213 0.84 10.57 11.36
CA TYR A 213 1.85 10.25 10.35
C TYR A 213 1.19 9.95 9.01
N TYR A 214 1.49 10.78 8.01
CA TYR A 214 0.95 10.65 6.67
C TYR A 214 2.05 10.27 5.69
N GLY A 215 1.92 9.14 5.04
CA GLY A 215 2.88 8.71 4.03
C GLY A 215 2.25 8.25 2.73
N GLY A 216 2.96 8.40 1.64
CA GLY A 216 2.47 7.88 0.37
C GLY A 216 2.42 6.36 0.35
N ILE A 217 3.46 5.69 0.81
CA ILE A 217 3.57 4.22 0.87
C ILE A 217 3.26 3.71 2.27
N ILE A 218 3.94 4.21 3.30
CA ILE A 218 3.71 3.86 4.69
C ILE A 218 3.50 5.11 5.55
N GLY A 219 2.60 5.03 6.54
CA GLY A 219 2.34 6.14 7.46
C GLY A 219 3.41 6.22 8.54
N GLY A 220 3.54 5.18 9.34
CA GLY A 220 4.51 5.14 10.44
C GLY A 220 5.09 3.76 10.73
N THR A 221 6.14 3.73 11.55
CA THR A 221 6.80 2.51 12.00
C THR A 221 7.08 2.55 13.49
N THR A 222 7.31 1.38 14.10
CA THR A 222 7.86 1.31 15.47
C THR A 222 9.29 1.82 15.52
N ARG A 223 9.59 2.61 16.56
CA ARG A 223 10.89 3.28 16.74
C ARG A 223 12.05 2.39 17.21
N ASN A 224 11.80 1.16 17.59
CA ASN A 224 12.82 0.30 18.23
C ASN A 224 13.14 -0.98 17.42
N SER A 225 12.98 -0.95 16.11
CA SER A 225 13.15 -2.13 15.28
C SER A 225 14.61 -2.34 14.90
N LYS A 226 15.16 -3.52 15.20
CA LYS A 226 16.37 -4.05 14.57
C LYS A 226 16.08 -4.86 13.33
N SER A 227 14.84 -4.87 12.90
CA SER A 227 14.30 -5.68 11.83
C SER A 227 14.34 -4.94 10.50
N THR A 228 14.15 -5.68 9.40
CA THR A 228 14.27 -5.12 8.06
C THR A 228 12.90 -4.71 7.52
N LEU A 229 12.70 -3.41 7.35
CA LEU A 229 11.65 -2.86 6.49
C LEU A 229 12.30 -2.33 5.22
N GLU A 230 11.98 -2.94 4.10
CA GLU A 230 12.52 -2.58 2.79
C GLU A 230 11.41 -2.08 1.87
N ILE A 231 11.57 -0.88 1.32
CA ILE A 231 10.70 -0.31 0.30
C ILE A 231 11.54 -0.08 -0.95
N SER A 232 11.19 -0.76 -2.04
CA SER A 232 12.00 -0.70 -3.26
C SER A 232 11.15 -0.57 -4.51
N ASN A 233 11.67 0.17 -5.51
CA ASN A 233 11.04 0.36 -6.81
C ASN A 233 9.59 0.90 -6.72
N CYS A 234 9.30 1.74 -5.74
CA CYS A 234 7.97 2.25 -5.48
C CYS A 234 7.80 3.69 -5.95
N VAL A 235 6.59 4.03 -6.36
CA VAL A 235 6.21 5.36 -6.79
C VAL A 235 5.03 5.85 -5.99
N SER A 236 5.13 7.07 -5.46
CA SER A 236 4.03 7.74 -4.77
C SER A 236 3.69 9.06 -5.43
N LEU A 237 2.43 9.23 -5.78
CA LEU A 237 1.87 10.38 -6.47
C LEU A 237 0.62 10.87 -5.76
N GLY A 238 0.21 12.11 -6.03
CA GLY A 238 -1.04 12.66 -5.55
C GLY A 238 -0.84 13.82 -4.58
N SER A 239 -1.61 13.88 -3.50
CA SER A 239 -1.47 14.94 -2.50
C SER A 239 -1.86 14.47 -1.10
N ILE A 240 -1.17 15.03 -0.12
CA ILE A 240 -1.52 14.91 1.30
C ILE A 240 -1.63 16.34 1.83
N LYS A 241 -2.83 16.76 2.21
CA LYS A 241 -3.08 18.09 2.75
C LYS A 241 -3.43 17.96 4.22
N SER A 242 -2.56 18.46 5.08
CA SER A 242 -2.78 18.50 6.52
C SER A 242 -2.70 19.92 7.03
N SER A 243 -3.66 20.32 7.86
CA SER A 243 -3.61 21.54 8.67
C SER A 243 -3.17 21.26 10.10
N ASP A 244 -2.92 20.00 10.45
CA ASP A 244 -2.51 19.58 11.79
C ASP A 244 -1.05 19.98 12.04
N THR A 245 -0.79 20.71 13.14
CA THR A 245 0.51 21.33 13.42
C THR A 245 1.62 20.36 13.80
N ASP A 246 1.24 19.20 14.35
CA ASP A 246 2.18 18.20 14.89
C ASP A 246 2.26 16.95 14.00
N SER A 247 1.73 17.03 12.80
CA SER A 247 1.74 15.91 11.85
C SER A 247 3.07 15.81 11.10
N MET A 248 3.51 14.59 10.86
CA MET A 248 4.63 14.28 9.97
C MET A 248 4.11 13.79 8.63
N VAL A 249 4.53 14.44 7.57
CA VAL A 249 4.07 14.16 6.21
C VAL A 249 5.25 13.84 5.31
N GLY A 250 5.19 12.70 4.64
CA GLY A 250 6.24 12.29 3.73
C GLY A 250 5.74 11.62 2.46
N GLY A 251 6.43 11.86 1.36
CA GLY A 251 6.04 11.29 0.07
C GLY A 251 6.14 9.76 0.02
N ILE A 252 7.05 9.14 0.75
CA ILE A 252 7.19 7.69 0.87
C ILE A 252 6.72 7.23 2.25
N ALA A 253 7.26 7.81 3.32
CA ALA A 253 6.92 7.47 4.70
C ALA A 253 6.68 8.75 5.50
N GLY A 254 5.67 8.75 6.38
CA GLY A 254 5.36 9.87 7.26
C GLY A 254 6.36 9.92 8.42
N GLU A 255 6.44 8.85 9.21
CA GLU A 255 7.48 8.64 10.19
C GLU A 255 8.13 7.28 9.96
N ALA A 256 9.45 7.24 9.90
CA ALA A 256 10.14 6.01 9.60
C ALA A 256 11.50 5.92 10.29
N ASP A 257 11.58 5.06 11.29
CA ASP A 257 12.83 4.59 11.83
C ASP A 257 13.24 3.27 11.15
N TYR A 258 14.49 3.16 10.74
CA TYR A 258 15.07 1.92 10.17
C TYR A 258 14.41 1.40 8.88
N VAL A 259 13.96 2.29 8.00
CA VAL A 259 13.44 1.95 6.68
C VAL A 259 14.56 2.04 5.63
N ASN A 260 14.77 0.96 4.91
CA ASN A 260 15.66 0.93 3.76
C ASN A 260 14.88 1.23 2.48
N THR A 261 15.13 2.36 1.86
CA THR A 261 14.49 2.74 0.58
C THR A 261 15.47 2.63 -0.57
N THR A 262 15.05 2.01 -1.68
CA THR A 262 15.87 1.88 -2.89
C THR A 262 15.01 2.12 -4.13
N ASN A 263 15.47 2.97 -5.04
CA ASN A 263 14.76 3.28 -6.29
C ASN A 263 13.31 3.72 -6.08
N CYS A 264 13.04 4.51 -5.04
CA CYS A 264 11.72 5.04 -4.76
C CYS A 264 11.61 6.49 -5.23
N TYR A 265 10.45 6.86 -5.71
CA TYR A 265 10.15 8.20 -6.18
C TYR A 265 8.83 8.70 -5.59
N ALA A 266 8.83 9.95 -5.14
CA ALA A 266 7.62 10.62 -4.71
C ALA A 266 7.46 11.97 -5.44
N ASP A 267 6.28 12.21 -5.99
CA ASP A 267 5.85 13.50 -6.54
C ASP A 267 4.46 13.80 -5.99
N MET A 268 4.44 14.18 -4.72
CA MET A 268 3.22 14.50 -3.98
C MET A 268 3.21 15.97 -3.59
N GLU A 269 2.04 16.59 -3.66
CA GLU A 269 1.77 17.88 -3.01
C GLU A 269 1.59 17.61 -1.51
N LEU A 270 2.49 18.15 -0.68
CA LEU A 270 2.50 18.00 0.78
C LEU A 270 2.14 19.30 1.46
#